data_db4f9233920beae905f743e11a95477f
#
_entry.id   db4f9233920beae905f743e11a95477f
#
_cell.length_a   1.000
_cell.length_b   1.000
_cell.length_c   1.000
_cell.angle_alpha   90.00
_cell.angle_beta   90.00
_cell.angle_gamma   90.00
#
_symmetry.space_group_name_H-M   'P 1'
#
loop_
_entity.id
_entity.type
_entity.pdbx_description
1 polymer ?
#
loop_
_entity_poly.entity_id
_entity_poly.type
_entity_poly.pdbx_seq_one_letter_code
_entity_poly.pdbx_strand_id
1 'polypeptide(L)'
;MEEKDKSQKGEELLEINEKGVIMEKKEEKKPEKKSETFTHVLLTFLALVLLGLFLKIFIFNKNIEKNNIYHKLKTADDMNRNIGEAIIRFVRKNPKAKIGLATGTTPEGLYKYLINKYEKGEVSFKDVQFFSLDGMCGLEKTNQNSYYYILTHSFLNKIDAQEKNIHLIKEEGKTLQDFEKNAQEYNELLAKNQLDLQLLSFGENGHIGSNEPNTDFDLLTHIVEINPETREKKKANFGGLENTPKYAITQGIKNVLQAKEIIAMAKGKGKAKAVNEIVNGFYTKNCPVSVLKNHNKVTLYSDEEAGELIKEHNKKF
;
A
#
# COMPACT_ATOMS: atom_id res chain seq x y z
N MET A 1 80.45 -38.59 -12.10
CA MET A 1 80.62 -39.29 -10.78
C MET A 1 79.29 -39.26 -10.13
N GLU A 2 78.67 -40.39 -10.27
CA GLU A 2 78.05 -41.33 -9.36
C GLU A 2 76.68 -40.82 -8.82
N GLU A 3 75.64 -41.40 -9.34
CA GLU A 3 74.91 -42.62 -8.94
C GLU A 3 74.53 -42.63 -7.43
N LYS A 4 73.23 -42.66 -7.15
CA LYS A 4 72.61 -43.78 -6.46
C LYS A 4 71.09 -43.74 -6.45
N ASP A 5 70.56 -44.63 -7.25
CA ASP A 5 69.28 -45.30 -7.17
C ASP A 5 68.99 -45.85 -5.77
N LYS A 6 67.76 -45.72 -5.26
CA LYS A 6 67.15 -46.68 -4.30
C LYS A 6 65.63 -46.73 -4.50
N SER A 7 65.27 -47.76 -5.27
CA SER A 7 63.94 -48.35 -5.26
C SER A 7 63.48 -48.73 -3.82
N GLN A 8 62.33 -48.30 -3.40
CA GLN A 8 61.58 -48.98 -2.36
C GLN A 8 60.40 -49.69 -3.02
N LYS A 9 60.52 -51.03 -3.06
CA LYS A 9 59.45 -51.97 -3.33
C LYS A 9 58.41 -51.85 -2.18
N GLY A 10 57.16 -51.56 -2.51
CA GLY A 10 56.05 -51.76 -1.60
C GLY A 10 55.77 -53.23 -1.38
N GLU A 11 55.73 -53.68 -0.15
CA GLU A 11 55.23 -55.01 0.23
C GLU A 11 53.73 -55.07 -0.05
N GLU A 12 53.31 -55.96 -0.93
CA GLU A 12 51.91 -56.35 -1.12
C GLU A 12 51.48 -57.23 0.05
N LEU A 13 50.61 -56.70 0.92
CA LEU A 13 49.93 -57.48 1.95
C LEU A 13 48.77 -58.25 1.30
N LEU A 14 48.96 -59.55 1.16
CA LEU A 14 47.93 -60.48 0.69
C LEU A 14 47.19 -61.06 1.91
N GLU A 15 45.87 -60.86 1.96
CA GLU A 15 45.00 -61.54 2.93
C GLU A 15 44.33 -62.76 2.28
N ILE A 16 44.39 -63.94 2.93
CA ILE A 16 43.74 -65.18 2.48
C ILE A 16 42.39 -65.27 3.21
N ASN A 17 41.30 -65.43 2.53
CA ASN A 17 39.99 -65.64 3.14
C ASN A 17 39.86 -67.15 3.60
N GLU A 18 38.83 -67.41 4.38
CA GLU A 18 38.55 -68.75 4.96
C GLU A 18 38.32 -69.89 3.93
N LYS A 19 38.34 -69.60 2.65
CA LYS A 19 38.21 -70.54 1.52
C LYS A 19 39.48 -70.65 0.64
N GLY A 20 40.62 -70.07 1.10
CA GLY A 20 41.91 -70.19 0.43
C GLY A 20 42.07 -69.39 -0.85
N VAL A 21 41.25 -68.37 -1.11
CA VAL A 21 41.32 -67.48 -2.31
C VAL A 21 42.08 -66.20 -1.98
N ILE A 22 43.10 -65.88 -2.76
CA ILE A 22 43.89 -64.64 -2.64
C ILE A 22 43.06 -63.49 -3.23
N MET A 23 42.79 -62.45 -2.42
CA MET A 23 42.09 -61.25 -2.88
C MET A 23 43.06 -60.09 -2.85
N GLU A 24 43.13 -59.32 -3.96
CA GLU A 24 43.81 -58.03 -4.01
C GLU A 24 43.01 -56.99 -3.21
N LYS A 25 43.67 -56.36 -2.23
CA LYS A 25 43.08 -55.26 -1.46
C LYS A 25 43.11 -54.00 -2.32
N LYS A 26 41.97 -53.56 -2.85
CA LYS A 26 41.85 -52.23 -3.48
C LYS A 26 42.00 -51.18 -2.38
N GLU A 27 43.04 -50.35 -2.46
CA GLU A 27 43.14 -49.14 -1.63
C GLU A 27 41.94 -48.22 -1.90
N GLU A 28 41.11 -48.02 -0.91
CA GLU A 28 40.13 -46.93 -0.90
C GLU A 28 40.91 -45.61 -0.81
N LYS A 29 40.92 -44.85 -1.91
CA LYS A 29 41.41 -43.50 -1.93
C LYS A 29 40.54 -42.67 -1.02
N LYS A 30 41.09 -42.18 0.12
CA LYS A 30 40.46 -41.14 0.95
C LYS A 30 40.08 -39.94 0.07
N PRO A 31 38.86 -39.39 0.20
CA PRO A 31 38.43 -38.22 -0.58
C PRO A 31 39.36 -37.04 -0.26
N GLU A 32 39.82 -36.39 -1.32
CA GLU A 32 40.73 -35.24 -1.25
C GLU A 32 40.13 -34.10 -0.38
N LYS A 33 40.85 -33.68 0.66
CA LYS A 33 40.52 -32.51 1.53
C LYS A 33 40.31 -31.16 0.80
N LYS A 34 40.53 -31.10 -0.52
CA LYS A 34 40.35 -29.90 -1.35
C LYS A 34 38.90 -29.47 -1.52
N SER A 35 37.93 -30.36 -1.41
CA SER A 35 36.50 -30.06 -1.58
C SER A 35 35.93 -29.26 -0.42
N GLU A 36 36.30 -29.56 0.82
CA GLU A 36 35.76 -28.88 2.01
C GLU A 36 36.23 -27.41 2.11
N THR A 37 37.50 -27.15 1.78
CA THR A 37 38.08 -25.79 1.84
C THR A 37 37.44 -24.88 0.80
N PHE A 38 37.18 -25.38 -0.41
CA PHE A 38 36.52 -24.64 -1.48
C PHE A 38 35.07 -24.29 -1.11
N THR A 39 34.36 -25.24 -0.50
CA THR A 39 32.95 -25.02 -0.06
C THR A 39 32.87 -23.99 1.06
N HIS A 40 33.80 -24.01 2.02
CA HIS A 40 33.85 -23.00 3.08
C HIS A 40 34.21 -21.61 2.56
N VAL A 41 35.13 -21.49 1.61
CA VAL A 41 35.48 -20.20 0.97
C VAL A 41 34.28 -19.65 0.18
N LEU A 42 33.55 -20.48 -0.54
CA LEU A 42 32.38 -20.08 -1.29
C LEU A 42 31.23 -19.63 -0.37
N LEU A 43 30.98 -20.35 0.71
CA LEU A 43 29.97 -19.99 1.71
C LEU A 43 30.29 -18.67 2.44
N THR A 44 31.55 -18.47 2.81
CA THR A 44 31.98 -17.19 3.43
C THR A 44 31.87 -16.03 2.46
N PHE A 45 32.22 -16.20 1.19
CA PHE A 45 32.04 -15.19 0.15
C PHE A 45 30.56 -14.85 -0.05
N LEU A 46 29.67 -15.84 -0.12
CA LEU A 46 28.22 -15.65 -0.26
C LEU A 46 27.64 -14.91 0.96
N ALA A 47 28.08 -15.27 2.16
CA ALA A 47 27.67 -14.61 3.41
C ALA A 47 28.08 -13.12 3.44
N LEU A 48 29.30 -12.80 2.96
CA LEU A 48 29.78 -11.41 2.86
C LEU A 48 29.01 -10.61 1.82
N VAL A 49 28.65 -11.22 0.68
CA VAL A 49 27.82 -10.56 -0.36
C VAL A 49 26.42 -10.29 0.19
N LEU A 50 25.81 -11.27 0.87
CA LEU A 50 24.49 -11.09 1.50
C LEU A 50 24.51 -10.03 2.59
N LEU A 51 25.56 -10.01 3.42
CA LEU A 51 25.75 -8.97 4.45
C LEU A 51 25.92 -7.59 3.82
N GLY A 52 26.69 -7.50 2.72
CA GLY A 52 26.86 -6.25 1.96
C GLY A 52 25.55 -5.76 1.33
N LEU A 53 24.74 -6.66 0.79
CA LEU A 53 23.39 -6.34 0.29
C LEU A 53 22.47 -5.92 1.43
N PHE A 54 22.48 -6.62 2.55
CA PHE A 54 21.70 -6.28 3.74
C PHE A 54 22.08 -4.90 4.28
N LEU A 55 23.39 -4.61 4.41
CA LEU A 55 23.89 -3.30 4.81
C LEU A 55 23.49 -2.20 3.82
N LYS A 56 23.58 -2.43 2.51
CA LYS A 56 23.11 -1.48 1.49
C LYS A 56 21.61 -1.20 1.63
N ILE A 57 20.79 -2.23 1.79
CA ILE A 57 19.35 -2.10 2.00
C ILE A 57 19.06 -1.37 3.32
N PHE A 58 19.78 -1.70 4.39
CA PHE A 58 19.63 -1.05 5.69
C PHE A 58 20.04 0.42 5.69
N ILE A 59 21.18 0.77 5.04
CA ILE A 59 21.63 2.15 4.87
C ILE A 59 20.70 2.93 3.96
N PHE A 60 20.22 2.32 2.86
CA PHE A 60 19.26 2.94 1.96
C PHE A 60 17.93 3.24 2.67
N ASN A 61 17.39 2.29 3.45
CA ASN A 61 16.18 2.52 4.25
C ASN A 61 16.38 3.54 5.38
N LYS A 62 17.58 3.65 5.95
CA LYS A 62 17.88 4.61 7.02
C LYS A 62 18.01 6.04 6.50
N ASN A 63 18.29 6.23 5.20
CA ASN A 63 18.46 7.54 4.57
C ASN A 63 17.18 8.07 3.91
N ILE A 64 16.05 7.34 3.95
CA ILE A 64 14.75 7.88 3.51
C ILE A 64 14.22 8.75 4.66
N GLU A 65 14.54 10.04 4.62
CA GLU A 65 13.98 11.01 5.55
C GLU A 65 12.46 11.05 5.34
N LYS A 66 11.71 10.60 6.35
CA LYS A 66 10.25 10.69 6.32
C LYS A 66 9.87 12.16 6.34
N ASN A 67 9.08 12.57 5.36
CA ASN A 67 8.61 13.95 5.24
C ASN A 67 7.10 14.01 5.53
N ASN A 68 6.75 13.55 6.74
CA ASN A 68 5.36 13.51 7.21
C ASN A 68 5.04 14.79 7.99
N ILE A 69 4.02 15.51 7.54
CA ILE A 69 3.66 16.83 8.08
C ILE A 69 2.18 16.83 8.44
N TYR A 70 1.87 17.35 9.61
CA TYR A 70 0.52 17.62 10.07
C TYR A 70 0.22 19.13 10.05
N HIS A 71 -0.97 19.48 9.58
CA HIS A 71 -1.51 20.84 9.60
C HIS A 71 -2.89 20.87 10.23
N LYS A 72 -3.04 21.61 11.34
CA LYS A 72 -4.33 21.91 11.94
C LYS A 72 -4.83 23.28 11.46
N LEU A 73 -5.98 23.31 10.84
CA LEU A 73 -6.60 24.50 10.26
C LEU A 73 -7.81 24.93 11.12
N LYS A 74 -8.10 26.21 11.12
CA LYS A 74 -9.17 26.76 11.94
C LYS A 74 -10.56 26.25 11.56
N THR A 75 -10.80 26.06 10.26
CA THR A 75 -12.09 25.60 9.75
C THR A 75 -11.92 24.51 8.70
N ALA A 76 -13.00 23.76 8.42
CA ALA A 76 -13.05 22.81 7.33
C ALA A 76 -12.85 23.50 5.96
N ASP A 77 -13.31 24.73 5.80
CA ASP A 77 -13.11 25.49 4.54
C ASP A 77 -11.66 25.90 4.37
N ASP A 78 -10.97 26.28 5.45
CA ASP A 78 -9.53 26.52 5.40
C ASP A 78 -8.76 25.25 5.04
N MET A 79 -9.16 24.10 5.59
CA MET A 79 -8.60 22.80 5.25
C MET A 79 -8.81 22.48 3.76
N ASN A 80 -10.04 22.59 3.27
CA ASN A 80 -10.37 22.34 1.86
C ASN A 80 -9.57 23.25 0.91
N ARG A 81 -9.42 24.53 1.27
CA ARG A 81 -8.60 25.48 0.50
C ARG A 81 -7.13 25.08 0.49
N ASN A 82 -6.55 24.77 1.63
CA ASN A 82 -5.13 24.40 1.72
C ASN A 82 -4.82 23.14 0.92
N ILE A 83 -5.66 22.10 1.06
CA ILE A 83 -5.53 20.85 0.29
C ILE A 83 -5.74 21.13 -1.20
N GLY A 84 -6.77 21.89 -1.57
CA GLY A 84 -7.08 22.25 -2.97
C GLY A 84 -5.91 22.96 -3.64
N GLU A 85 -5.30 23.94 -2.97
CA GLU A 85 -4.12 24.62 -3.49
C GLU A 85 -2.90 23.70 -3.62
N ALA A 86 -2.73 22.75 -2.68
CA ALA A 86 -1.67 21.75 -2.79
C ALA A 86 -1.88 20.85 -4.01
N ILE A 87 -3.11 20.37 -4.24
CA ILE A 87 -3.46 19.55 -5.42
C ILE A 87 -3.28 20.34 -6.72
N ILE A 88 -3.72 21.59 -6.78
CA ILE A 88 -3.57 22.45 -7.96
C ILE A 88 -2.09 22.62 -8.30
N ARG A 89 -1.25 22.94 -7.32
CA ARG A 89 0.20 23.03 -7.53
C ARG A 89 0.79 21.70 -8.01
N PHE A 90 0.31 20.60 -7.45
CA PHE A 90 0.76 19.25 -7.81
C PHE A 90 0.40 18.91 -9.26
N VAL A 91 -0.87 19.14 -9.67
CA VAL A 91 -1.36 18.88 -11.03
C VAL A 91 -0.66 19.78 -12.05
N ARG A 92 -0.46 21.06 -11.75
CA ARG A 92 0.27 21.97 -12.65
C ARG A 92 1.71 21.50 -12.93
N LYS A 93 2.38 20.88 -11.93
CA LYS A 93 3.71 20.28 -12.10
C LYS A 93 3.67 18.91 -12.78
N ASN A 94 2.58 18.18 -12.63
CA ASN A 94 2.39 16.81 -13.08
C ASN A 94 1.04 16.69 -13.81
N PRO A 95 0.89 17.22 -15.04
CA PRO A 95 -0.41 17.23 -15.72
C PRO A 95 -1.00 15.85 -16.01
N LYS A 96 -0.17 14.81 -16.06
CA LYS A 96 -0.56 13.40 -16.29
C LYS A 96 -0.55 12.60 -14.99
N ALA A 97 -0.69 13.25 -13.83
CA ALA A 97 -0.66 12.59 -12.53
C ALA A 97 -1.76 11.54 -12.40
N LYS A 98 -1.45 10.48 -11.65
CA LYS A 98 -2.39 9.44 -11.24
C LYS A 98 -2.83 9.72 -9.82
N ILE A 99 -4.11 10.06 -9.64
CA ILE A 99 -4.66 10.54 -8.37
C ILE A 99 -5.74 9.58 -7.87
N GLY A 100 -5.53 9.02 -6.69
CA GLY A 100 -6.54 8.27 -5.95
C GLY A 100 -7.51 9.20 -5.24
N LEU A 101 -8.80 8.98 -5.43
CA LEU A 101 -9.89 9.77 -4.85
C LEU A 101 -10.50 9.07 -3.63
N ALA A 102 -10.97 9.86 -2.68
CA ALA A 102 -11.75 9.41 -1.53
C ALA A 102 -13.23 9.73 -1.72
N THR A 103 -14.11 8.91 -1.13
CA THR A 103 -15.56 9.17 -1.03
C THR A 103 -15.93 9.60 0.38
N GLY A 104 -17.22 9.92 0.58
CA GLY A 104 -17.78 10.36 1.86
C GLY A 104 -17.89 11.87 1.99
N THR A 105 -18.38 12.33 3.14
CA THR A 105 -18.69 13.75 3.37
C THR A 105 -17.47 14.64 3.61
N THR A 106 -16.35 14.05 3.99
CA THR A 106 -15.13 14.83 4.29
C THR A 106 -14.54 15.50 3.03
N PRO A 107 -14.41 14.83 1.86
CA PRO A 107 -13.83 15.44 0.67
C PRO A 107 -14.79 16.32 -0.15
N GLU A 108 -16.09 16.35 0.17
CA GLU A 108 -17.06 17.13 -0.63
C GLU A 108 -16.71 18.62 -0.76
N GLY A 109 -16.28 19.24 0.33
CA GLY A 109 -15.88 20.65 0.32
C GLY A 109 -14.64 20.90 -0.53
N LEU A 110 -13.70 19.96 -0.51
CA LEU A 110 -12.51 19.99 -1.35
C LEU A 110 -12.87 19.88 -2.84
N TYR A 111 -13.77 18.96 -3.21
CA TYR A 111 -14.20 18.82 -4.60
C TYR A 111 -14.92 20.08 -5.10
N LYS A 112 -15.78 20.68 -4.28
CA LYS A 112 -16.40 21.99 -4.60
C LYS A 112 -15.33 23.06 -4.82
N TYR A 113 -14.29 23.10 -4.00
CA TYR A 113 -13.20 24.05 -4.16
C TYR A 113 -12.43 23.83 -5.47
N LEU A 114 -12.09 22.59 -5.82
CA LEU A 114 -11.38 22.25 -7.06
C LEU A 114 -12.21 22.55 -8.30
N ILE A 115 -13.54 22.30 -8.28
CA ILE A 115 -14.46 22.65 -9.36
C ILE A 115 -14.46 24.17 -9.58
N ASN A 116 -14.60 24.97 -8.52
CA ASN A 116 -14.58 26.43 -8.61
C ASN A 116 -13.27 26.95 -9.23
N LYS A 117 -12.13 26.33 -8.89
CA LYS A 117 -10.83 26.69 -9.46
C LYS A 117 -10.69 26.29 -10.93
N TYR A 118 -11.27 25.15 -11.31
CA TYR A 118 -11.35 24.74 -12.71
C TYR A 118 -12.24 25.70 -13.52
N GLU A 119 -13.44 26.04 -13.04
CA GLU A 119 -14.37 26.99 -13.69
C GLU A 119 -13.75 28.38 -13.91
N LYS A 120 -12.83 28.80 -13.02
CA LYS A 120 -12.05 30.03 -13.16
C LYS A 120 -10.85 29.89 -14.11
N GLY A 121 -10.63 28.72 -14.70
CA GLY A 121 -9.49 28.48 -15.58
C GLY A 121 -8.13 28.38 -14.85
N GLU A 122 -8.14 28.25 -13.52
CA GLU A 122 -6.91 28.20 -12.73
C GLU A 122 -6.22 26.84 -12.76
N VAL A 123 -6.92 25.77 -13.15
CA VAL A 123 -6.39 24.40 -13.26
C VAL A 123 -7.14 23.63 -14.34
N SER A 124 -6.45 22.71 -15.03
CA SER A 124 -7.04 21.72 -15.93
C SER A 124 -6.69 20.32 -15.40
N PHE A 125 -7.66 19.42 -15.46
CA PHE A 125 -7.52 18.01 -15.07
C PHE A 125 -7.59 17.07 -16.28
N LYS A 126 -7.54 17.62 -17.50
CA LYS A 126 -7.77 16.91 -18.76
C LYS A 126 -6.92 15.64 -18.91
N ASP A 127 -5.66 15.70 -18.52
CA ASP A 127 -4.72 14.59 -18.69
C ASP A 127 -4.46 13.81 -17.37
N VAL A 128 -5.11 14.23 -16.26
CA VAL A 128 -5.03 13.55 -14.97
C VAL A 128 -5.80 12.24 -15.03
N GLN A 129 -5.22 11.17 -14.47
CA GLN A 129 -5.88 9.87 -14.32
C GLN A 129 -6.42 9.72 -12.90
N PHE A 130 -7.68 9.33 -12.77
CA PHE A 130 -8.36 9.22 -11.49
C PHE A 130 -8.68 7.77 -11.13
N PHE A 131 -8.45 7.42 -9.87
CA PHE A 131 -8.65 6.09 -9.29
C PHE A 131 -9.52 6.20 -8.04
N SER A 132 -10.40 5.22 -7.78
CA SER A 132 -11.18 5.20 -6.54
C SER A 132 -10.49 4.40 -5.44
N LEU A 133 -10.81 4.72 -4.18
CA LEU A 133 -10.31 4.00 -3.01
C LEU A 133 -11.13 2.73 -2.74
N ASP A 134 -12.44 2.80 -2.88
CA ASP A 134 -13.38 1.72 -2.60
C ASP A 134 -14.65 1.84 -3.45
N GLY A 135 -15.56 0.88 -3.30
CA GLY A 135 -16.86 0.82 -3.95
C GLY A 135 -17.78 -0.20 -3.26
N MET A 136 -19.09 -0.01 -3.39
CA MET A 136 -20.10 -0.92 -2.81
C MET A 136 -20.52 -2.00 -3.81
N CYS A 137 -20.35 -3.28 -3.47
CA CYS A 137 -20.65 -4.39 -4.36
C CYS A 137 -22.14 -4.49 -4.73
N GLY A 138 -22.40 -4.80 -6.00
CA GLY A 138 -23.75 -5.08 -6.51
C GLY A 138 -24.51 -3.85 -6.97
N LEU A 139 -23.87 -2.69 -7.05
CA LEU A 139 -24.49 -1.46 -7.52
C LEU A 139 -24.12 -1.18 -8.98
N GLU A 140 -25.12 -0.81 -9.78
CA GLU A 140 -24.90 -0.31 -11.13
C GLU A 140 -24.34 1.11 -11.11
N LYS A 141 -23.59 1.50 -12.13
CA LYS A 141 -23.03 2.86 -12.27
C LYS A 141 -24.05 3.98 -12.21
N THR A 142 -25.31 3.67 -12.58
CA THR A 142 -26.44 4.61 -12.54
C THR A 142 -27.10 4.73 -11.17
N ASN A 143 -26.77 3.84 -10.25
CA ASN A 143 -27.30 3.89 -8.88
C ASN A 143 -26.66 5.08 -8.13
N GLN A 144 -27.50 5.98 -7.61
CA GLN A 144 -27.04 7.22 -6.92
C GLN A 144 -26.21 6.94 -5.67
N ASN A 145 -26.27 5.73 -5.11
CA ASN A 145 -25.50 5.31 -3.95
C ASN A 145 -24.18 4.59 -4.32
N SER A 146 -23.94 4.31 -5.62
CA SER A 146 -22.66 3.75 -6.04
C SER A 146 -21.55 4.81 -5.89
N TYR A 147 -20.37 4.39 -5.53
CA TYR A 147 -19.24 5.33 -5.42
C TYR A 147 -18.79 5.82 -6.78
N TYR A 148 -19.03 5.01 -7.82
CA TYR A 148 -18.89 5.46 -9.21
C TYR A 148 -19.77 6.68 -9.48
N TYR A 149 -21.09 6.59 -9.18
CA TYR A 149 -22.03 7.71 -9.39
C TYR A 149 -21.63 8.92 -8.56
N ILE A 150 -21.34 8.71 -7.29
CA ILE A 150 -20.96 9.79 -6.36
C ILE A 150 -19.73 10.55 -6.89
N LEU A 151 -18.65 9.87 -7.24
CA LEU A 151 -17.43 10.52 -7.73
C LEU A 151 -17.62 11.21 -9.08
N THR A 152 -18.34 10.58 -10.00
CA THR A 152 -18.59 11.17 -11.31
C THR A 152 -19.48 12.39 -11.21
N HIS A 153 -20.59 12.33 -10.47
CA HIS A 153 -21.56 13.43 -10.41
C HIS A 153 -21.16 14.55 -9.44
N SER A 154 -20.43 14.22 -8.36
CA SER A 154 -19.98 15.26 -7.42
C SER A 154 -18.73 16.00 -7.89
N PHE A 155 -17.89 15.39 -8.74
CA PHE A 155 -16.60 15.93 -9.11
C PHE A 155 -16.24 15.76 -10.60
N LEU A 156 -16.06 14.53 -11.07
CA LEU A 156 -15.39 14.26 -12.35
C LEU A 156 -16.12 14.81 -13.57
N ASN A 157 -17.48 14.79 -13.58
CA ASN A 157 -18.28 15.36 -14.65
C ASN A 157 -18.38 16.91 -14.61
N LYS A 158 -17.84 17.53 -13.56
CA LYS A 158 -17.85 19.00 -13.37
C LYS A 158 -16.50 19.65 -13.69
N ILE A 159 -15.56 18.86 -14.14
CA ILE A 159 -14.23 19.29 -14.59
C ILE A 159 -13.94 18.68 -15.96
N ASP A 160 -12.79 18.99 -16.56
CA ASP A 160 -12.38 18.48 -17.88
C ASP A 160 -11.75 17.06 -17.84
N ALA A 161 -12.08 16.25 -16.85
CA ALA A 161 -11.59 14.87 -16.76
C ALA A 161 -12.09 14.04 -17.96
N GLN A 162 -11.17 13.38 -18.67
CA GLN A 162 -11.53 12.53 -19.82
C GLN A 162 -11.93 11.14 -19.35
N GLU A 163 -13.01 10.58 -19.92
CA GLU A 163 -13.52 9.25 -19.55
C GLU A 163 -12.45 8.16 -19.60
N LYS A 164 -11.58 8.16 -20.60
CA LYS A 164 -10.46 7.20 -20.72
C LYS A 164 -9.46 7.25 -19.57
N ASN A 165 -9.46 8.32 -18.79
CA ASN A 165 -8.59 8.57 -17.66
C ASN A 165 -9.30 8.31 -16.31
N ILE A 166 -10.55 7.83 -16.32
CA ILE A 166 -11.34 7.56 -15.13
C ILE A 166 -11.33 6.05 -14.86
N HIS A 167 -10.61 5.64 -13.84
CA HIS A 167 -10.35 4.25 -13.47
C HIS A 167 -10.94 3.93 -12.10
N LEU A 168 -12.26 3.90 -12.00
CA LEU A 168 -12.95 3.61 -10.76
C LEU A 168 -13.18 2.09 -10.60
N ILE A 169 -13.23 1.62 -9.35
CA ILE A 169 -13.57 0.24 -9.03
C ILE A 169 -14.91 -0.11 -9.64
N LYS A 170 -14.99 -1.26 -10.29
CA LYS A 170 -16.22 -1.81 -10.83
C LYS A 170 -17.04 -2.43 -9.69
N GLU A 171 -18.19 -1.83 -9.41
CA GLU A 171 -19.09 -2.23 -8.32
C GLU A 171 -20.11 -3.29 -8.77
N GLU A 172 -20.40 -3.37 -10.07
CA GLU A 172 -21.37 -4.27 -10.68
C GLU A 172 -20.97 -5.73 -10.48
N GLY A 173 -21.99 -6.58 -10.34
CA GLY A 173 -21.85 -8.02 -10.16
C GLY A 173 -23.03 -8.57 -9.35
N LYS A 174 -23.19 -9.89 -9.34
CA LYS A 174 -24.29 -10.58 -8.64
C LYS A 174 -23.79 -11.58 -7.62
N THR A 175 -22.54 -12.03 -7.75
CA THR A 175 -21.94 -13.08 -6.93
C THR A 175 -20.65 -12.61 -6.29
N LEU A 176 -20.22 -13.27 -5.23
CA LEU A 176 -18.90 -13.04 -4.64
C LEU A 176 -17.78 -13.23 -5.66
N GLN A 177 -17.91 -14.22 -6.54
CA GLN A 177 -16.92 -14.48 -7.60
C GLN A 177 -16.81 -13.30 -8.59
N ASP A 178 -17.92 -12.63 -8.93
CA ASP A 178 -17.87 -11.42 -9.76
C ASP A 178 -17.08 -10.32 -9.06
N PHE A 179 -17.31 -10.13 -7.77
CA PHE A 179 -16.65 -9.11 -6.97
C PHE A 179 -15.14 -9.41 -6.77
N GLU A 180 -14.79 -10.68 -6.54
CA GLU A 180 -13.40 -11.14 -6.48
C GLU A 180 -12.66 -10.85 -7.77
N LYS A 181 -13.31 -11.14 -8.92
CA LYS A 181 -12.77 -10.82 -10.23
C LYS A 181 -12.55 -9.31 -10.40
N ASN A 182 -13.53 -8.49 -10.02
CA ASN A 182 -13.41 -7.03 -10.09
C ASN A 182 -12.25 -6.51 -9.20
N ALA A 183 -12.09 -7.07 -8.01
CA ALA A 183 -10.99 -6.74 -7.10
C ALA A 183 -9.63 -7.12 -7.70
N GLN A 184 -9.53 -8.29 -8.32
CA GLN A 184 -8.31 -8.75 -8.99
C GLN A 184 -7.97 -7.86 -10.20
N GLU A 185 -8.94 -7.56 -11.07
CA GLU A 185 -8.76 -6.67 -12.21
C GLU A 185 -8.24 -5.28 -11.76
N TYR A 186 -8.77 -4.79 -10.64
CA TYR A 186 -8.33 -3.51 -10.08
C TYR A 186 -6.91 -3.58 -9.50
N ASN A 187 -6.52 -4.68 -8.88
CA ASN A 187 -5.14 -4.92 -8.45
C ASN A 187 -4.16 -4.92 -9.63
N GLU A 188 -4.51 -5.58 -10.72
CA GLU A 188 -3.70 -5.60 -11.94
C GLU A 188 -3.55 -4.20 -12.55
N LEU A 189 -4.63 -3.41 -12.50
CA LEU A 189 -4.62 -2.01 -12.93
C LEU A 189 -3.66 -1.17 -12.07
N LEU A 190 -3.76 -1.27 -10.74
CA LEU A 190 -2.89 -0.54 -9.82
C LEU A 190 -1.43 -0.98 -9.92
N ALA A 191 -1.16 -2.26 -10.15
CA ALA A 191 0.21 -2.76 -10.34
C ALA A 191 0.91 -2.13 -11.55
N LYS A 192 0.14 -1.78 -12.60
CA LYS A 192 0.63 -1.08 -13.79
C LYS A 192 0.62 0.44 -13.63
N ASN A 193 -0.05 0.96 -12.62
CA ASN A 193 -0.34 2.37 -12.44
C ASN A 193 -0.10 2.80 -10.99
N GLN A 194 1.17 2.85 -10.57
CA GLN A 194 1.49 3.42 -9.26
C GLN A 194 0.92 4.85 -9.15
N LEU A 195 0.14 5.11 -8.09
CA LEU A 195 -0.45 6.42 -7.86
C LEU A 195 0.64 7.44 -7.50
N ASP A 196 0.56 8.62 -8.11
CA ASP A 196 1.43 9.74 -7.77
C ASP A 196 0.96 10.43 -6.48
N LEU A 197 -0.36 10.46 -6.28
CA LEU A 197 -1.01 11.04 -5.10
C LEU A 197 -2.23 10.21 -4.70
N GLN A 198 -2.34 9.80 -3.44
CA GLN A 198 -3.57 9.25 -2.85
C GLN A 198 -4.22 10.29 -1.95
N LEU A 199 -5.44 10.69 -2.29
CA LEU A 199 -6.30 11.44 -1.41
C LEU A 199 -6.98 10.46 -0.45
N LEU A 200 -6.92 10.74 0.84
CA LEU A 200 -7.42 9.85 1.86
C LEU A 200 -8.29 10.60 2.88
N SER A 201 -9.49 10.10 3.12
CA SER A 201 -10.22 10.37 4.36
C SER A 201 -10.39 9.06 5.12
N PHE A 202 -10.60 9.12 6.42
CA PHE A 202 -10.64 7.94 7.28
C PHE A 202 -11.78 8.01 8.28
N GLY A 203 -12.17 6.86 8.84
CA GLY A 203 -13.24 6.75 9.81
C GLY A 203 -12.87 7.25 11.20
N GLU A 204 -13.85 7.34 12.11
CA GLU A 204 -13.64 7.72 13.50
C GLU A 204 -12.80 6.70 14.27
N ASN A 205 -12.92 5.41 13.92
CA ASN A 205 -12.09 4.32 14.42
C ASN A 205 -10.77 4.14 13.66
N GLY A 206 -10.48 5.03 12.70
CA GLY A 206 -9.27 5.00 11.89
C GLY A 206 -9.32 4.08 10.68
N HIS A 207 -10.48 3.54 10.26
CA HIS A 207 -10.57 2.74 9.04
C HIS A 207 -10.22 3.55 7.79
N ILE A 208 -9.60 2.90 6.82
CA ILE A 208 -9.22 3.45 5.51
C ILE A 208 -10.04 2.76 4.42
N GLY A 209 -10.82 3.51 3.64
CA GLY A 209 -11.79 2.91 2.73
C GLY A 209 -12.74 2.01 3.50
N SER A 210 -12.76 0.71 3.19
CA SER A 210 -13.50 -0.29 3.97
C SER A 210 -12.59 -1.21 4.80
N ASN A 211 -11.30 -0.83 5.01
CA ASN A 211 -10.37 -1.57 5.88
C ASN A 211 -10.59 -1.18 7.33
N GLU A 212 -11.38 -1.97 8.04
CA GLU A 212 -11.72 -1.79 9.46
C GLU A 212 -10.54 -2.14 10.40
N PRO A 213 -10.61 -1.76 11.71
CA PRO A 213 -9.65 -2.22 12.70
C PRO A 213 -9.36 -3.73 12.60
N ASN A 214 -8.10 -4.11 12.80
CA ASN A 214 -7.54 -5.46 12.65
C ASN A 214 -7.39 -5.98 11.21
N THR A 215 -7.70 -5.18 10.18
CA THR A 215 -7.35 -5.53 8.80
C THR A 215 -5.85 -5.77 8.66
N ASP A 216 -5.47 -6.81 7.90
CA ASP A 216 -4.07 -7.05 7.59
C ASP A 216 -3.53 -5.99 6.64
N PHE A 217 -2.37 -5.42 6.99
CA PHE A 217 -1.75 -4.33 6.23
C PHE A 217 -1.08 -4.77 4.93
N ASP A 218 -0.84 -6.08 4.76
CA ASP A 218 -0.28 -6.64 3.53
C ASP A 218 -1.34 -6.95 2.45
N LEU A 219 -2.61 -6.74 2.75
CA LEU A 219 -3.68 -6.96 1.79
C LEU A 219 -3.59 -5.94 0.64
N LEU A 220 -3.79 -6.45 -0.56
CA LEU A 220 -4.10 -5.69 -1.78
C LEU A 220 -5.60 -5.43 -1.85
N THR A 221 -6.10 -4.91 -2.97
CA THR A 221 -7.54 -4.71 -3.18
C THR A 221 -8.29 -6.02 -2.97
N HIS A 222 -9.30 -5.98 -2.14
CA HIS A 222 -10.05 -7.17 -1.71
C HIS A 222 -11.50 -6.83 -1.40
N ILE A 223 -12.29 -7.88 -1.21
CA ILE A 223 -13.67 -7.78 -0.77
C ILE A 223 -13.70 -7.78 0.75
N VAL A 224 -14.56 -6.95 1.31
CA VAL A 224 -14.86 -6.95 2.74
C VAL A 224 -16.36 -7.09 2.95
N GLU A 225 -16.76 -7.82 3.97
CA GLU A 225 -18.14 -7.76 4.46
C GLU A 225 -18.33 -6.47 5.26
N ILE A 226 -19.31 -5.67 4.85
CA ILE A 226 -19.58 -4.39 5.50
C ILE A 226 -20.13 -4.65 6.89
N ASN A 227 -19.52 -4.02 7.89
CA ASN A 227 -19.96 -4.13 9.28
C ASN A 227 -21.47 -3.91 9.41
N PRO A 228 -22.21 -4.78 10.15
CA PRO A 228 -23.66 -4.69 10.31
C PRO A 228 -24.14 -3.32 10.81
N GLU A 229 -23.40 -2.69 11.73
CA GLU A 229 -23.72 -1.35 12.23
C GLU A 229 -23.62 -0.28 11.12
N THR A 230 -22.62 -0.39 10.25
CA THR A 230 -22.45 0.50 9.09
C THR A 230 -23.57 0.30 8.09
N ARG A 231 -24.00 -0.94 7.84
CA ARG A 231 -25.16 -1.24 6.98
C ARG A 231 -26.44 -0.67 7.56
N GLU A 232 -26.64 -0.83 8.86
CA GLU A 232 -27.80 -0.28 9.56
C GLU A 232 -27.89 1.25 9.45
N LYS A 233 -26.75 1.95 9.61
CA LYS A 233 -26.65 3.41 9.43
C LYS A 233 -26.97 3.85 8.00
N LYS A 234 -26.68 3.02 7.00
CA LYS A 234 -26.88 3.32 5.58
C LYS A 234 -28.22 2.87 5.02
N LYS A 235 -28.99 2.05 5.73
CA LYS A 235 -30.22 1.42 5.23
C LYS A 235 -31.26 2.40 4.64
N ALA A 236 -31.33 3.62 5.19
CA ALA A 236 -32.25 4.63 4.70
C ALA A 236 -31.95 5.06 3.25
N ASN A 237 -30.67 5.03 2.85
CA ASN A 237 -30.26 5.39 1.49
C ASN A 237 -30.67 4.30 0.46
N PHE A 238 -30.94 3.09 0.92
CA PHE A 238 -31.25 1.93 0.07
C PHE A 238 -32.71 1.47 0.18
N GLY A 239 -33.55 2.17 0.95
CA GLY A 239 -34.94 1.79 1.16
C GLY A 239 -35.14 0.54 2.02
N GLY A 240 -34.13 0.13 2.79
CA GLY A 240 -34.16 -1.02 3.69
C GLY A 240 -32.82 -1.73 3.82
N LEU A 241 -32.66 -2.50 4.90
CA LEU A 241 -31.42 -3.22 5.19
C LEU A 241 -31.16 -4.35 4.17
N GLU A 242 -32.23 -4.97 3.69
CA GLU A 242 -32.21 -6.04 2.68
C GLU A 242 -31.62 -5.57 1.34
N ASN A 243 -31.83 -4.30 0.99
CA ASN A 243 -31.33 -3.69 -0.23
C ASN A 243 -29.93 -3.05 -0.04
N THR A 244 -29.47 -2.95 1.22
CA THR A 244 -28.16 -2.38 1.52
C THR A 244 -27.05 -3.38 1.19
N PRO A 245 -26.07 -3.02 0.37
CA PRO A 245 -24.98 -3.92 0.00
C PRO A 245 -24.35 -4.61 1.22
N LYS A 246 -24.05 -5.90 1.08
CA LYS A 246 -23.37 -6.70 2.12
C LYS A 246 -21.87 -6.60 2.03
N TYR A 247 -21.36 -6.33 0.84
CA TYR A 247 -19.94 -6.34 0.55
C TYR A 247 -19.48 -5.03 -0.08
N ALA A 248 -18.22 -4.71 0.13
CA ALA A 248 -17.51 -3.64 -0.54
C ALA A 248 -16.20 -4.17 -1.15
N ILE A 249 -15.74 -3.56 -2.23
CA ILE A 249 -14.38 -3.73 -2.76
C ILE A 249 -13.59 -2.52 -2.28
N THR A 250 -12.43 -2.76 -1.67
CA THR A 250 -11.57 -1.67 -1.18
C THR A 250 -10.12 -1.90 -1.57
N GLN A 251 -9.40 -0.82 -1.93
CA GLN A 251 -7.95 -0.90 -1.95
C GLN A 251 -7.47 -1.37 -0.58
N GLY A 252 -6.62 -2.39 -0.55
CA GLY A 252 -5.98 -2.82 0.68
C GLY A 252 -4.96 -1.78 1.16
N ILE A 253 -4.60 -1.85 2.43
CA ILE A 253 -3.63 -0.92 3.04
C ILE A 253 -2.31 -0.89 2.25
N LYS A 254 -1.86 -2.04 1.75
CA LYS A 254 -0.67 -2.14 0.92
C LYS A 254 -0.75 -1.31 -0.36
N ASN A 255 -1.90 -1.31 -1.07
CA ASN A 255 -2.09 -0.47 -2.26
C ASN A 255 -2.01 1.02 -1.89
N VAL A 256 -2.68 1.43 -0.81
CA VAL A 256 -2.68 2.83 -0.33
C VAL A 256 -1.25 3.29 -0.04
N LEU A 257 -0.45 2.46 0.64
CA LEU A 257 0.95 2.79 0.99
C LEU A 257 1.91 2.77 -0.20
N GLN A 258 1.51 2.20 -1.34
CA GLN A 258 2.30 2.23 -2.58
C GLN A 258 2.21 3.57 -3.33
N ALA A 259 1.29 4.46 -2.97
CA ALA A 259 1.25 5.80 -3.54
C ALA A 259 2.56 6.55 -3.25
N LYS A 260 3.00 7.42 -4.17
CA LYS A 260 4.24 8.21 -3.96
C LYS A 260 4.06 9.27 -2.89
N GLU A 261 2.85 9.83 -2.80
CA GLU A 261 2.46 10.85 -1.83
C GLU A 261 1.03 10.58 -1.35
N ILE A 262 0.76 10.85 -0.07
CA ILE A 262 -0.56 10.75 0.52
C ILE A 262 -0.95 12.10 1.10
N ILE A 263 -2.12 12.60 0.72
CA ILE A 263 -2.80 13.70 1.40
C ILE A 263 -3.98 13.10 2.17
N ALA A 264 -3.89 13.12 3.50
CA ALA A 264 -4.94 12.66 4.39
C ALA A 264 -5.71 13.85 4.96
N MET A 265 -7.03 13.70 5.11
CA MET A 265 -7.92 14.75 5.62
C MET A 265 -8.87 14.25 6.69
N ALA A 266 -9.06 15.05 7.72
CA ALA A 266 -9.95 14.77 8.83
C ALA A 266 -10.81 15.99 9.18
N LYS A 267 -12.12 15.79 9.31
CA LYS A 267 -13.09 16.83 9.65
C LYS A 267 -13.98 16.38 10.79
N GLY A 268 -14.13 17.27 11.78
CA GLY A 268 -15.06 17.10 12.90
C GLY A 268 -14.49 16.27 14.06
N LYS A 269 -15.05 16.50 15.24
CA LYS A 269 -14.58 15.96 16.53
C LYS A 269 -14.47 14.42 16.57
N GLY A 270 -15.36 13.69 15.89
CA GLY A 270 -15.32 12.23 15.85
C GLY A 270 -13.98 11.65 15.32
N LYS A 271 -13.21 12.44 14.55
CA LYS A 271 -11.90 12.05 14.00
C LYS A 271 -10.72 12.31 14.94
N ALA A 272 -10.92 13.05 16.06
CA ALA A 272 -9.83 13.54 16.89
C ALA A 272 -8.91 12.43 17.43
N LYS A 273 -9.48 11.30 17.85
CA LYS A 273 -8.69 10.14 18.31
C LYS A 273 -7.81 9.56 17.19
N ALA A 274 -8.38 9.37 16.00
CA ALA A 274 -7.63 8.82 14.85
C ALA A 274 -6.52 9.78 14.41
N VAL A 275 -6.78 11.11 14.40
CA VAL A 275 -5.74 12.13 14.14
C VAL A 275 -4.62 12.04 15.16
N ASN A 276 -4.96 11.91 16.45
CA ASN A 276 -3.96 11.77 17.51
C ASN A 276 -3.13 10.49 17.37
N GLU A 277 -3.73 9.36 16.98
CA GLU A 277 -3.01 8.11 16.73
C GLU A 277 -2.02 8.27 15.55
N ILE A 278 -2.38 9.01 14.50
CA ILE A 278 -1.46 9.28 13.40
C ILE A 278 -0.29 10.16 13.86
N VAL A 279 -0.55 11.21 14.62
CA VAL A 279 0.48 12.23 14.93
C VAL A 279 1.34 11.80 16.13
N ASN A 280 0.73 11.37 17.23
CA ASN A 280 1.39 11.11 18.51
C ASN A 280 1.40 9.62 18.90
N GLY A 281 0.45 8.81 18.42
CA GLY A 281 0.28 7.42 18.81
C GLY A 281 1.31 6.47 18.19
N PHE A 282 1.08 5.18 18.38
CA PHE A 282 1.90 4.11 17.80
C PHE A 282 1.19 3.50 16.60
N TYR A 283 1.98 2.95 15.68
CA TYR A 283 1.49 2.11 14.61
C TYR A 283 0.76 0.88 15.18
N THR A 284 -0.52 0.70 14.81
CA THR A 284 -1.35 -0.39 15.33
C THR A 284 -2.46 -0.77 14.36
N LYS A 285 -2.78 -2.06 14.26
CA LYS A 285 -3.93 -2.56 13.50
C LYS A 285 -5.28 -2.13 14.11
N ASN A 286 -5.31 -1.77 15.40
CA ASN A 286 -6.54 -1.27 16.06
C ASN A 286 -6.98 0.11 15.54
N CYS A 287 -6.07 0.85 14.90
CA CYS A 287 -6.34 2.11 14.22
C CYS A 287 -5.62 2.09 12.86
N PRO A 288 -6.24 1.52 11.81
CA PRO A 288 -5.57 1.29 10.52
C PRO A 288 -4.85 2.50 9.97
N VAL A 289 -5.43 3.70 10.10
CA VAL A 289 -4.83 4.93 9.59
C VAL A 289 -3.50 5.30 10.25
N SER A 290 -3.19 4.73 11.41
CA SER A 290 -1.88 4.91 12.07
C SER A 290 -0.72 4.37 11.22
N VAL A 291 -1.00 3.50 10.24
CA VAL A 291 -0.03 3.00 9.27
C VAL A 291 0.64 4.11 8.45
N LEU A 292 -0.01 5.24 8.30
CA LEU A 292 0.53 6.39 7.57
C LEU A 292 1.87 6.87 8.12
N LYS A 293 2.15 6.62 9.40
CA LYS A 293 3.47 6.86 10.00
C LYS A 293 4.62 6.13 9.28
N ASN A 294 4.32 5.01 8.62
CA ASN A 294 5.32 4.21 7.92
C ASN A 294 5.51 4.63 6.46
N HIS A 295 4.65 5.49 5.95
CA HIS A 295 4.82 6.08 4.63
C HIS A 295 5.87 7.21 4.66
N ASN A 296 6.57 7.43 3.53
CA ASN A 296 7.67 8.38 3.45
C ASN A 296 7.22 9.83 3.22
N LYS A 297 6.00 10.03 2.68
CA LYS A 297 5.52 11.36 2.31
C LYS A 297 4.01 11.46 2.55
N VAL A 298 3.62 11.88 3.73
CA VAL A 298 2.24 12.12 4.14
C VAL A 298 2.05 13.56 4.55
N THR A 299 1.02 14.20 4.02
CA THR A 299 0.53 15.47 4.57
C THR A 299 -0.87 15.24 5.15
N LEU A 300 -1.00 15.35 6.46
CA LEU A 300 -2.27 15.22 7.17
C LEU A 300 -2.83 16.60 7.46
N TYR A 301 -4.04 16.84 7.03
CA TYR A 301 -4.79 18.06 7.34
C TYR A 301 -5.99 17.75 8.22
N SER A 302 -6.23 18.58 9.22
CA SER A 302 -7.47 18.55 10.00
C SER A 302 -8.07 19.96 10.16
N ASP A 303 -9.39 20.01 10.40
CA ASP A 303 -9.98 21.18 11.02
C ASP A 303 -9.66 21.23 12.53
N GLU A 304 -10.07 22.30 13.21
CA GLU A 304 -9.80 22.50 14.64
C GLU A 304 -10.42 21.38 15.49
N GLU A 305 -11.64 20.94 15.16
CA GLU A 305 -12.36 19.89 15.92
C GLU A 305 -11.67 18.53 15.79
N ALA A 306 -11.28 18.12 14.57
CA ALA A 306 -10.56 16.86 14.38
C ALA A 306 -9.13 16.93 14.94
N GLY A 307 -8.57 18.13 15.07
CA GLY A 307 -7.26 18.37 15.65
C GLY A 307 -7.25 18.71 17.15
N GLU A 308 -8.39 18.61 17.87
CA GLU A 308 -8.50 19.11 19.25
C GLU A 308 -7.49 18.49 20.23
N LEU A 309 -7.06 17.24 19.99
CA LEU A 309 -6.08 16.54 20.83
C LEU A 309 -4.63 16.87 20.49
N ILE A 310 -4.36 17.65 19.44
CA ILE A 310 -3.02 18.07 19.04
C ILE A 310 -2.84 19.54 19.41
N LYS A 311 -1.80 19.86 20.17
CA LYS A 311 -1.52 21.24 20.61
C LYS A 311 -0.95 22.10 19.48
N GLU A 312 -0.06 21.52 18.68
CA GLU A 312 0.63 22.23 17.63
C GLU A 312 -0.25 22.37 16.37
N HIS A 313 -0.20 23.53 15.69
CA HIS A 313 -0.87 23.72 14.41
C HIS A 313 -0.11 23.08 13.23
N ASN A 314 1.21 22.96 13.37
CA ASN A 314 2.08 22.30 12.39
C ASN A 314 3.07 21.39 13.12
N LYS A 315 3.17 20.14 12.70
CA LYS A 315 4.03 19.15 13.35
C LYS A 315 4.55 18.12 12.35
N LYS A 316 5.82 17.75 12.47
CA LYS A 316 6.35 16.54 11.83
C LYS A 316 5.96 15.30 12.64
N PHE A 317 5.67 14.17 11.98
CA PHE A 317 5.31 12.92 12.64
C PHE A 317 5.84 11.67 11.93
#